data_b75008727f3708da84651ae6be437de4
#
_entry.id   b75008727f3708da84651ae6be437de4
#
_cell.length_a   1.000
_cell.length_b   1.000
_cell.length_c   1.000
_cell.angle_alpha   90.00
_cell.angle_beta   90.00
_cell.angle_gamma   90.00
#
_symmetry.space_group_name_H-M   'P 1'
#
loop_
_entity.id
_entity.type
_entity.pdbx_description
1 polymer ?
#
loop_
_entity_poly.entity_id
_entity_poly.type
_entity_poly.pdbx_seq_one_letter_code
_entity_poly.pdbx_strand_id
1 'polypeptide(L)'
;EYKSEQLITLSVKDSIKNNNWNNIQIKIKNMPDKLKNKNIWQYWLAKAYDKNNKKQAANKIMQKLAKKNNYYGFLAQNFLKKKPKVINYKNINSKAKISKLEKKPDFQRALNFYKLKRYYLARKEWNYATQKINNQDLIYAAMLAAKYGWHDRAIITLTIISENKNHSYSHNNMSNLLFPVANKNLIMTEAKSNDIDPAL
;
A
#
# COMPACT_ATOMS: atom_id res chain seq x y z
N GLU A 1 11.15 -8.00 -26.76
CA GLU A 1 11.48 -7.18 -25.56
C GLU A 1 10.89 -7.77 -24.27
N TYR A 2 9.63 -8.21 -24.28
CA TYR A 2 8.94 -8.76 -23.10
C TYR A 2 9.54 -10.09 -22.59
N LYS A 3 9.96 -11.00 -23.51
CA LYS A 3 10.62 -12.27 -23.14
C LYS A 3 12.00 -12.06 -22.49
N SER A 4 12.73 -11.04 -22.91
CA SER A 4 14.03 -10.70 -22.31
C SER A 4 13.91 -10.14 -20.89
N GLU A 5 12.90 -9.31 -20.59
CA GLU A 5 12.64 -8.81 -19.24
C GLU A 5 12.28 -9.93 -18.26
N GLN A 6 11.50 -10.91 -18.70
CA GLN A 6 11.16 -12.09 -17.88
C GLN A 6 12.39 -12.94 -17.54
N LEU A 7 13.25 -13.20 -18.52
CA LEU A 7 14.48 -13.97 -18.31
C LEU A 7 15.43 -13.26 -17.34
N ILE A 8 15.61 -11.94 -17.48
CA ILE A 8 16.42 -11.13 -16.55
C ILE A 8 15.84 -11.23 -15.14
N THR A 9 14.53 -11.08 -15.01
CA THR A 9 13.82 -11.19 -13.72
C THR A 9 14.02 -12.55 -13.06
N LEU A 10 13.86 -13.63 -13.81
CA LEU A 10 14.07 -15.01 -13.34
C LEU A 10 15.52 -15.24 -12.90
N SER A 11 16.47 -14.78 -13.70
CA SER A 11 17.90 -14.89 -13.39
C SER A 11 18.27 -14.18 -12.08
N VAL A 12 17.68 -13.02 -11.80
CA VAL A 12 17.92 -12.31 -10.51
C VAL A 12 17.22 -13.01 -9.37
N LYS A 13 15.98 -13.49 -9.56
CA LYS A 13 15.27 -14.28 -8.54
C LYS A 13 16.04 -15.54 -8.14
N ASP A 14 16.62 -16.23 -9.11
CA ASP A 14 17.50 -17.39 -8.85
C ASP A 14 18.71 -17.00 -8.01
N SER A 15 19.38 -15.88 -8.34
CA SER A 15 20.49 -15.38 -7.53
C SER A 15 20.07 -14.98 -6.12
N ILE A 16 18.85 -14.48 -5.92
CA ILE A 16 18.29 -14.18 -4.61
C ILE A 16 18.06 -15.46 -3.81
N LYS A 17 17.47 -16.48 -4.44
CA LYS A 17 17.21 -17.78 -3.81
C LYS A 17 18.52 -18.43 -3.32
N ASN A 18 19.59 -18.28 -4.09
CA ASN A 18 20.91 -18.84 -3.79
C ASN A 18 21.79 -17.89 -2.92
N ASN A 19 21.25 -16.77 -2.44
CA ASN A 19 21.99 -15.77 -1.66
C ASN A 19 23.28 -15.26 -2.34
N ASN A 20 23.34 -15.27 -3.67
CA ASN A 20 24.51 -14.82 -4.41
C ASN A 20 24.50 -13.29 -4.59
N TRP A 21 24.92 -12.58 -3.55
CA TRP A 21 24.84 -11.11 -3.44
C TRP A 21 25.64 -10.37 -4.53
N ASN A 22 26.78 -10.92 -4.96
CA ASN A 22 27.56 -10.34 -6.05
C ASN A 22 26.81 -10.41 -7.37
N ASN A 23 26.26 -11.58 -7.72
CA ASN A 23 25.47 -11.76 -8.94
C ASN A 23 24.20 -10.92 -8.93
N ILE A 24 23.51 -10.78 -7.78
CA ILE A 24 22.36 -9.89 -7.65
C ILE A 24 22.75 -8.45 -8.01
N GLN A 25 23.87 -7.95 -7.45
CA GLN A 25 24.35 -6.60 -7.73
C GLN A 25 24.67 -6.40 -9.22
N ILE A 26 25.41 -7.33 -9.83
CA ILE A 26 25.81 -7.26 -11.23
C ILE A 26 24.57 -7.30 -12.14
N LYS A 27 23.71 -8.29 -11.95
CA LYS A 27 22.53 -8.49 -12.80
C LYS A 27 21.56 -7.30 -12.72
N ILE A 28 21.30 -6.75 -11.53
CA ILE A 28 20.42 -5.60 -11.39
C ILE A 28 21.03 -4.34 -12.00
N LYS A 29 22.33 -4.11 -11.85
CA LYS A 29 23.01 -2.97 -12.49
C LYS A 29 22.90 -3.01 -14.02
N ASN A 30 22.95 -4.19 -14.60
CA ASN A 30 22.89 -4.41 -16.05
C ASN A 30 21.44 -4.47 -16.59
N MET A 31 20.42 -4.33 -15.72
CA MET A 31 19.04 -4.21 -16.19
C MET A 31 18.81 -2.91 -16.98
N PRO A 32 17.89 -2.93 -17.97
CA PRO A 32 17.39 -1.71 -18.57
C PRO A 32 16.87 -0.73 -17.49
N ASP A 33 17.10 0.56 -17.67
CA ASP A 33 16.78 1.58 -16.66
C ASP A 33 15.32 1.55 -16.21
N LYS A 34 14.40 1.32 -17.14
CA LYS A 34 12.96 1.18 -16.85
C LYS A 34 12.67 0.05 -15.85
N LEU A 35 13.39 -1.05 -15.94
CA LEU A 35 13.24 -2.20 -15.06
C LEU A 35 14.00 -1.97 -13.74
N LYS A 36 15.27 -1.59 -13.82
CA LYS A 36 16.16 -1.34 -12.69
C LYS A 36 15.56 -0.34 -11.67
N ASN A 37 14.84 0.66 -12.15
CA ASN A 37 14.23 1.70 -11.31
C ASN A 37 12.92 1.26 -10.62
N LYS A 38 12.41 0.05 -10.88
CA LYS A 38 11.29 -0.51 -10.11
C LYS A 38 11.70 -0.70 -8.64
N ASN A 39 10.79 -0.42 -7.71
CA ASN A 39 11.08 -0.45 -6.27
C ASN A 39 11.63 -1.79 -5.79
N ILE A 40 11.14 -2.90 -6.34
CA ILE A 40 11.63 -4.26 -6.05
C ILE A 40 13.12 -4.38 -6.32
N TRP A 41 13.59 -3.96 -7.50
CA TRP A 41 15.00 -4.12 -7.88
C TRP A 41 15.91 -3.15 -7.14
N GLN A 42 15.43 -1.94 -6.85
CA GLN A 42 16.15 -1.00 -5.99
C GLN A 42 16.33 -1.55 -4.57
N TYR A 43 15.31 -2.20 -4.01
CA TYR A 43 15.40 -2.84 -2.71
C TYR A 43 16.44 -3.96 -2.69
N TRP A 44 16.39 -4.88 -3.66
CA TRP A 44 17.32 -6.00 -3.74
C TRP A 44 18.76 -5.55 -4.06
N LEU A 45 18.92 -4.49 -4.86
CA LEU A 45 20.22 -3.87 -5.10
C LEU A 45 20.82 -3.31 -3.80
N ALA A 46 20.02 -2.62 -3.01
CA ALA A 46 20.47 -2.09 -1.73
C ALA A 46 20.82 -3.22 -0.73
N LYS A 47 20.02 -4.31 -0.69
CA LYS A 47 20.35 -5.51 0.10
C LYS A 47 21.67 -6.14 -0.36
N ALA A 48 21.90 -6.23 -1.66
CA ALA A 48 23.15 -6.76 -2.20
C ALA A 48 24.35 -5.87 -1.85
N TYR A 49 24.19 -4.54 -1.91
CA TYR A 49 25.23 -3.61 -1.44
C TYR A 49 25.55 -3.79 0.03
N ASP A 50 24.55 -3.93 0.88
CA ASP A 50 24.74 -4.13 2.32
C ASP A 50 25.53 -5.41 2.60
N LYS A 51 25.14 -6.52 1.98
CA LYS A 51 25.81 -7.82 2.11
C LYS A 51 27.23 -7.83 1.52
N ASN A 52 27.51 -6.98 0.54
CA ASN A 52 28.84 -6.78 -0.05
C ASN A 52 29.63 -5.64 0.66
N ASN A 53 29.30 -5.32 1.93
CA ASN A 53 29.96 -4.30 2.74
C ASN A 53 29.93 -2.86 2.18
N LYS A 54 29.07 -2.56 1.21
CA LYS A 54 28.87 -1.24 0.62
C LYS A 54 27.75 -0.47 1.32
N LYS A 55 27.83 -0.34 2.64
CA LYS A 55 26.78 0.19 3.53
C LYS A 55 26.29 1.59 3.13
N GLN A 56 27.19 2.48 2.71
CA GLN A 56 26.82 3.84 2.31
C GLN A 56 25.89 3.84 1.07
N ALA A 57 26.23 3.04 0.05
CA ALA A 57 25.42 2.89 -1.15
C ALA A 57 24.05 2.25 -0.84
N ALA A 58 24.03 1.24 0.00
CA ALA A 58 22.79 0.61 0.49
C ALA A 58 21.89 1.63 1.19
N ASN A 59 22.41 2.37 2.15
CA ASN A 59 21.67 3.37 2.91
C ASN A 59 21.10 4.47 2.01
N LYS A 60 21.85 4.96 1.02
CA LYS A 60 21.38 5.98 0.07
C LYS A 60 20.14 5.53 -0.71
N ILE A 61 20.14 4.28 -1.17
CA ILE A 61 18.98 3.70 -1.88
C ILE A 61 17.81 3.47 -0.92
N MET A 62 18.07 2.88 0.26
CA MET A 62 17.02 2.62 1.26
C MET A 62 16.37 3.93 1.75
N GLN A 63 17.12 5.01 1.93
CA GLN A 63 16.56 6.33 2.28
C GLN A 63 15.61 6.87 1.21
N LYS A 64 15.92 6.65 -0.08
CA LYS A 64 15.02 7.04 -1.18
C LYS A 64 13.75 6.17 -1.19
N LEU A 65 13.88 4.87 -1.01
CA LEU A 65 12.75 3.94 -0.95
C LEU A 65 11.86 4.20 0.27
N ALA A 66 12.45 4.47 1.43
CA ALA A 66 11.72 4.71 2.69
C ALA A 66 10.76 5.90 2.64
N LYS A 67 10.92 6.80 1.65
CA LYS A 67 9.98 7.90 1.40
C LYS A 67 8.72 7.46 0.65
N LYS A 68 8.70 6.24 0.08
CA LYS A 68 7.60 5.73 -0.72
C LYS A 68 6.60 4.97 0.15
N ASN A 69 5.32 5.21 -0.05
CA ASN A 69 4.25 4.56 0.68
C ASN A 69 3.80 3.27 -0.02
N ASN A 70 4.69 2.28 -0.07
CA ASN A 70 4.42 0.97 -0.62
C ASN A 70 5.23 -0.09 0.14
N TYR A 71 5.00 -1.36 -0.18
CA TYR A 71 5.65 -2.50 0.45
C TYR A 71 7.17 -2.34 0.59
N TYR A 72 7.88 -1.98 -0.50
CA TYR A 72 9.33 -1.81 -0.47
C TYR A 72 9.78 -0.55 0.32
N GLY A 73 8.93 0.46 0.39
CA GLY A 73 9.14 1.62 1.26
C GLY A 73 9.09 1.24 2.74
N PHE A 74 8.13 0.43 3.15
CA PHE A 74 8.05 -0.09 4.52
C PHE A 74 9.23 -1.02 4.87
N LEU A 75 9.62 -1.91 3.95
CA LEU A 75 10.82 -2.74 4.12
C LEU A 75 12.09 -1.90 4.27
N ALA A 76 12.21 -0.80 3.51
CA ALA A 76 13.34 0.11 3.61
C ALA A 76 13.35 0.89 4.93
N GLN A 77 12.18 1.30 5.45
CA GLN A 77 12.06 1.91 6.78
C GLN A 77 12.52 0.93 7.86
N ASN A 78 12.09 -0.31 7.78
CA ASN A 78 12.52 -1.36 8.71
C ASN A 78 14.03 -1.61 8.64
N PHE A 79 14.60 -1.70 7.43
CA PHE A 79 16.04 -1.83 7.23
C PHE A 79 16.82 -0.68 7.90
N LEU A 80 16.32 0.54 7.79
CA LEU A 80 16.91 1.73 8.41
C LEU A 80 16.58 1.88 9.90
N LYS A 81 15.90 0.90 10.52
CA LYS A 81 15.41 0.93 11.90
C LYS A 81 14.55 2.16 12.21
N LYS A 82 13.86 2.68 11.20
CA LYS A 82 12.93 3.79 11.37
C LYS A 82 11.54 3.23 11.71
N LYS A 83 10.96 3.73 12.79
CA LYS A 83 9.54 3.42 13.08
C LYS A 83 8.67 3.99 11.96
N PRO A 84 7.73 3.21 11.39
CA PRO A 84 6.77 3.73 10.43
C PRO A 84 6.04 4.91 11.05
N LYS A 85 6.02 6.04 10.35
CA LYS A 85 5.19 7.18 10.77
C LYS A 85 3.75 6.83 10.49
N VAL A 86 3.09 6.18 11.43
CA VAL A 86 1.63 6.01 11.42
C VAL A 86 1.02 7.36 11.75
N ILE A 87 0.58 8.09 10.74
CA ILE A 87 -0.14 9.34 10.95
C ILE A 87 -1.61 8.98 11.13
N ASN A 88 -2.10 9.19 12.35
CA ASN A 88 -3.52 9.03 12.70
C ASN A 88 -4.34 10.15 12.04
N TYR A 89 -5.29 9.80 11.17
CA TYR A 89 -6.25 10.76 10.58
C TYR A 89 -7.34 11.22 11.55
N LYS A 90 -7.23 10.93 12.85
CA LYS A 90 -8.13 11.49 13.87
C LYS A 90 -8.27 13.02 13.81
N ASN A 91 -7.33 13.72 13.17
CA ASN A 91 -7.31 15.17 13.03
C ASN A 91 -7.98 15.71 11.75
N ILE A 92 -8.50 14.88 10.85
CA ILE A 92 -9.31 15.38 9.75
C ILE A 92 -10.73 15.56 10.30
N ASN A 93 -11.17 16.80 10.43
CA ASN A 93 -12.57 17.12 10.83
C ASN A 93 -13.52 16.68 9.70
N SER A 94 -13.75 15.37 9.63
CA SER A 94 -14.35 14.68 8.49
C SER A 94 -15.83 14.35 8.72
N LYS A 95 -16.31 14.43 9.96
CA LYS A 95 -17.68 14.00 10.31
C LYS A 95 -18.75 14.69 9.46
N ALA A 96 -18.68 16.00 9.32
CA ALA A 96 -19.66 16.77 8.53
C ALA A 96 -19.60 16.38 7.03
N LYS A 97 -18.40 16.21 6.48
CA LYS A 97 -18.22 15.84 5.05
C LYS A 97 -18.65 14.40 4.78
N ILE A 98 -18.34 13.47 5.66
CA ILE A 98 -18.81 12.08 5.58
C ILE A 98 -20.33 12.05 5.66
N SER A 99 -20.95 12.76 6.61
CA SER A 99 -22.40 12.85 6.73
C SER A 99 -23.06 13.47 5.49
N LYS A 100 -22.42 14.47 4.87
CA LYS A 100 -22.90 15.05 3.62
C LYS A 100 -22.90 14.04 2.46
N LEU A 101 -21.84 13.24 2.33
CA LEU A 101 -21.78 12.19 1.32
C LEU A 101 -22.79 11.07 1.59
N GLU A 102 -22.93 10.67 2.85
CA GLU A 102 -23.85 9.63 3.30
C GLU A 102 -25.31 9.95 2.94
N LYS A 103 -25.68 11.26 2.94
CA LYS A 103 -27.03 11.74 2.57
C LYS A 103 -27.26 11.83 1.06
N LYS A 104 -26.22 11.74 0.23
CA LYS A 104 -26.38 11.75 -1.24
C LYS A 104 -27.09 10.47 -1.72
N PRO A 105 -28.12 10.57 -2.58
CA PRO A 105 -28.89 9.39 -3.03
C PRO A 105 -28.05 8.27 -3.63
N ASP A 106 -27.00 8.62 -4.39
CA ASP A 106 -26.11 7.64 -5.03
C ASP A 106 -25.35 6.80 -3.98
N PHE A 107 -24.81 7.45 -2.92
CA PHE A 107 -24.16 6.74 -1.84
C PHE A 107 -25.15 5.94 -0.98
N GLN A 108 -26.35 6.49 -0.74
CA GLN A 108 -27.39 5.75 -0.02
C GLN A 108 -27.79 4.46 -0.73
N ARG A 109 -27.98 4.50 -2.07
CA ARG A 109 -28.28 3.29 -2.85
C ARG A 109 -27.16 2.25 -2.72
N ALA A 110 -25.90 2.68 -2.87
CA ALA A 110 -24.76 1.79 -2.72
C ALA A 110 -24.70 1.13 -1.34
N LEU A 111 -24.87 1.91 -0.27
CA LEU A 111 -24.85 1.43 1.11
C LEU A 111 -26.05 0.52 1.42
N ASN A 112 -27.23 0.80 0.89
CA ASN A 112 -28.41 -0.05 1.05
C ASN A 112 -28.22 -1.40 0.36
N PHE A 113 -27.69 -1.43 -0.87
CA PHE A 113 -27.34 -2.69 -1.52
C PHE A 113 -26.27 -3.46 -0.75
N TYR A 114 -25.28 -2.78 -0.16
CA TYR A 114 -24.27 -3.42 0.67
C TYR A 114 -24.88 -4.06 1.93
N LYS A 115 -25.74 -3.35 2.65
CA LYS A 115 -26.49 -3.88 3.81
C LYS A 115 -27.33 -5.10 3.46
N LEU A 116 -27.94 -5.09 2.26
CA LEU A 116 -28.72 -6.22 1.74
C LEU A 116 -27.85 -7.36 1.16
N LYS A 117 -26.52 -7.29 1.33
CA LYS A 117 -25.54 -8.25 0.80
C LYS A 117 -25.58 -8.39 -0.73
N ARG A 118 -26.16 -7.43 -1.43
CA ARG A 118 -26.19 -7.35 -2.91
C ARG A 118 -24.89 -6.70 -3.41
N TYR A 119 -23.74 -7.34 -3.13
CA TYR A 119 -22.41 -6.77 -3.31
C TYR A 119 -22.10 -6.30 -4.73
N TYR A 120 -22.58 -7.00 -5.75
CA TYR A 120 -22.38 -6.57 -7.15
C TYR A 120 -23.03 -5.21 -7.42
N LEU A 121 -24.32 -5.06 -7.05
CA LEU A 121 -25.06 -3.81 -7.23
C LEU A 121 -24.48 -2.69 -6.37
N ALA A 122 -24.11 -3.00 -5.14
CA ALA A 122 -23.46 -2.07 -4.23
C ALA A 122 -22.18 -1.48 -4.85
N ARG A 123 -21.32 -2.32 -5.44
CA ARG A 123 -20.08 -1.90 -6.11
C ARG A 123 -20.37 -1.03 -7.34
N LYS A 124 -21.37 -1.37 -8.12
CA LYS A 124 -21.77 -0.63 -9.31
C LYS A 124 -22.24 0.79 -8.95
N GLU A 125 -23.14 0.90 -7.98
CA GLU A 125 -23.62 2.20 -7.47
C GLU A 125 -22.50 3.03 -6.82
N TRP A 126 -21.63 2.39 -6.06
CA TRP A 126 -20.49 3.06 -5.43
C TRP A 126 -19.53 3.64 -6.47
N ASN A 127 -19.18 2.86 -7.50
CA ASN A 127 -18.31 3.33 -8.57
C ASN A 127 -18.94 4.53 -9.30
N TYR A 128 -20.24 4.46 -9.58
CA TYR A 128 -20.98 5.56 -10.18
C TYR A 128 -20.97 6.82 -9.28
N ALA A 129 -21.20 6.66 -7.97
CA ALA A 129 -21.17 7.76 -7.01
C ALA A 129 -19.78 8.41 -6.90
N THR A 130 -18.73 7.60 -6.90
CA THR A 130 -17.34 8.08 -6.77
C THR A 130 -16.82 8.78 -8.02
N GLN A 131 -17.31 8.45 -9.20
CA GLN A 131 -16.98 9.17 -10.45
C GLN A 131 -17.51 10.62 -10.47
N LYS A 132 -18.52 10.93 -9.66
CA LYS A 132 -19.16 12.26 -9.61
C LYS A 132 -18.58 13.20 -8.57
N ILE A 133 -17.56 12.79 -7.84
CA ILE A 133 -16.93 13.58 -6.79
C ILE A 133 -15.45 13.83 -7.10
N ASN A 134 -14.90 14.89 -6.52
CA ASN A 134 -13.49 15.21 -6.69
C ASN A 134 -12.58 14.31 -5.86
N ASN A 135 -11.27 14.33 -6.14
CA ASN A 135 -10.27 13.49 -5.47
C ASN A 135 -10.21 13.73 -3.95
N GLN A 136 -10.49 14.94 -3.47
CA GLN A 136 -10.50 15.24 -2.04
C GLN A 136 -11.69 14.55 -1.36
N ASP A 137 -12.85 14.54 -2.00
CA ASP A 137 -14.05 13.91 -1.47
C ASP A 137 -13.96 12.36 -1.54
N LEU A 138 -13.12 11.79 -2.43
CA LEU A 138 -12.86 10.34 -2.45
C LEU A 138 -12.29 9.83 -1.11
N ILE A 139 -11.51 10.66 -0.41
CA ILE A 139 -11.02 10.31 0.94
C ILE A 139 -12.20 10.12 1.90
N TYR A 140 -13.15 11.05 1.87
CA TYR A 140 -14.33 10.96 2.73
C TYR A 140 -15.26 9.82 2.31
N ALA A 141 -15.32 9.49 1.02
CA ALA A 141 -16.02 8.31 0.53
C ALA A 141 -15.37 7.01 1.05
N ALA A 142 -14.04 6.91 1.02
CA ALA A 142 -13.33 5.76 1.60
C ALA A 142 -13.59 5.63 3.11
N MET A 143 -13.58 6.75 3.85
CA MET A 143 -13.92 6.77 5.27
C MET A 143 -15.39 6.37 5.52
N LEU A 144 -16.31 6.75 4.64
CA LEU A 144 -17.70 6.35 4.67
C LEU A 144 -17.84 4.83 4.48
N ALA A 145 -17.15 4.25 3.49
CA ALA A 145 -17.15 2.80 3.29
C ALA A 145 -16.62 2.07 4.53
N ALA A 146 -15.50 2.51 5.10
CA ALA A 146 -14.91 1.94 6.30
C ALA A 146 -15.84 2.04 7.53
N LYS A 147 -16.60 3.15 7.68
CA LYS A 147 -17.62 3.33 8.72
C LYS A 147 -18.66 2.21 8.70
N TYR A 148 -18.99 1.70 7.51
CA TYR A 148 -19.93 0.60 7.31
C TYR A 148 -19.26 -0.78 7.29
N GLY A 149 -17.97 -0.90 7.63
CA GLY A 149 -17.23 -2.17 7.58
C GLY A 149 -16.89 -2.63 6.16
N TRP A 150 -17.10 -1.79 5.16
CA TRP A 150 -16.83 -2.13 3.75
C TRP A 150 -15.38 -1.83 3.39
N HIS A 151 -14.46 -2.58 4.01
CA HIS A 151 -13.02 -2.30 3.97
C HIS A 151 -12.40 -2.44 2.59
N ASP A 152 -12.78 -3.47 1.81
CA ASP A 152 -12.29 -3.63 0.43
C ASP A 152 -12.65 -2.43 -0.43
N ARG A 153 -13.84 -1.87 -0.25
CA ARG A 153 -14.28 -0.69 -0.98
C ARG A 153 -13.52 0.57 -0.55
N ALA A 154 -13.26 0.71 0.73
CA ALA A 154 -12.44 1.82 1.25
C ALA A 154 -11.04 1.81 0.62
N ILE A 155 -10.37 0.64 0.59
CA ILE A 155 -9.05 0.47 -0.01
C ILE A 155 -9.08 0.82 -1.50
N ILE A 156 -10.01 0.23 -2.28
CA ILE A 156 -10.12 0.48 -3.73
C ILE A 156 -10.39 1.96 -4.02
N THR A 157 -11.24 2.61 -3.22
CA THR A 157 -11.53 4.05 -3.41
C THR A 157 -10.27 4.91 -3.18
N LEU A 158 -9.41 4.53 -2.24
CA LEU A 158 -8.13 5.22 -2.00
C LEU A 158 -7.10 4.97 -3.11
N THR A 159 -7.10 3.80 -3.75
CA THR A 159 -6.16 3.52 -4.85
C THR A 159 -6.43 4.40 -6.07
N ILE A 160 -7.67 4.78 -6.33
CA ILE A 160 -8.04 5.73 -7.40
C ILE A 160 -7.29 7.06 -7.23
N ILE A 161 -7.14 7.53 -5.99
CA ILE A 161 -6.42 8.78 -5.69
C ILE A 161 -4.92 8.64 -5.97
N SER A 162 -4.35 7.47 -5.66
CA SER A 162 -2.91 7.22 -5.82
C SER A 162 -2.48 7.09 -7.28
N GLU A 163 -3.37 6.67 -8.16
CA GLU A 163 -3.12 6.54 -9.60
C GLU A 163 -3.15 7.89 -10.31
N ASN A 164 -3.86 8.87 -9.77
CA ASN A 164 -3.89 10.23 -10.28
C ASN A 164 -2.61 10.98 -9.89
N LYS A 165 -1.59 10.95 -10.76
CA LYS A 165 -0.22 11.45 -10.58
C LYS A 165 -0.06 12.90 -10.09
N ASN A 166 -1.12 13.69 -10.08
CA ASN A 166 -1.07 15.13 -9.76
C ASN A 166 -1.39 15.48 -8.30
N HIS A 167 -1.63 14.51 -7.43
CA HIS A 167 -2.00 14.82 -6.05
C HIS A 167 -1.08 14.08 -5.09
N SER A 168 -0.13 14.83 -4.54
CA SER A 168 0.71 14.43 -3.39
C SER A 168 -0.12 14.40 -2.10
N TYR A 169 -1.20 13.61 -2.08
CA TYR A 169 -1.81 13.28 -0.80
C TYR A 169 -0.88 12.31 -0.08
N SER A 170 -0.32 12.76 1.03
CA SER A 170 0.48 11.90 1.89
C SER A 170 -0.38 10.72 2.35
N HIS A 171 -0.14 9.53 1.78
CA HIS A 171 -0.75 8.26 2.19
C HIS A 171 -0.55 7.98 3.69
N ASN A 172 0.36 8.72 4.32
CA ASN A 172 0.68 8.59 5.74
C ASN A 172 -0.53 8.83 6.66
N ASN A 173 -1.54 9.57 6.20
CA ASN A 173 -2.73 9.88 6.99
C ASN A 173 -3.85 8.83 6.87
N MET A 174 -3.66 7.77 6.07
CA MET A 174 -4.71 6.80 5.71
C MET A 174 -4.32 5.34 5.97
N SER A 175 -3.25 5.12 6.71
CA SER A 175 -2.73 3.76 6.96
C SER A 175 -3.79 2.81 7.53
N ASN A 176 -4.64 3.27 8.45
CA ASN A 176 -5.68 2.42 9.04
C ASN A 176 -6.84 2.10 8.07
N LEU A 177 -7.03 2.94 7.01
CA LEU A 177 -7.99 2.65 5.94
C LEU A 177 -7.40 1.71 4.89
N LEU A 178 -6.10 1.86 4.60
CA LEU A 178 -5.37 1.00 3.66
C LEU A 178 -5.04 -0.37 4.25
N PHE A 179 -4.83 -0.42 5.56
CA PHE A 179 -4.48 -1.63 6.31
C PHE A 179 -5.45 -1.80 7.50
N PRO A 180 -6.73 -2.07 7.24
CA PRO A 180 -7.70 -2.26 8.30
C PRO A 180 -7.37 -3.55 9.06
N VAL A 181 -7.18 -3.43 10.37
CA VAL A 181 -7.03 -4.60 11.26
C VAL A 181 -8.41 -4.96 11.80
N ALA A 182 -9.15 -5.72 11.02
CA ALA A 182 -10.40 -6.31 11.51
C ALA A 182 -10.08 -7.29 12.66
N ASN A 183 -10.92 -7.32 13.69
CA ASN A 183 -10.77 -8.23 14.85
C ASN A 183 -9.43 -8.11 15.60
N LYS A 184 -8.84 -6.91 15.66
CA LYS A 184 -7.54 -6.66 16.31
C LYS A 184 -7.42 -7.32 17.69
N ASN A 185 -8.44 -7.19 18.54
CA ASN A 185 -8.41 -7.73 19.89
C ASN A 185 -8.32 -9.26 19.87
N LEU A 186 -9.09 -9.93 19.00
CA LEU A 186 -9.04 -11.38 18.83
C LEU A 186 -7.65 -11.82 18.35
N ILE A 187 -7.14 -11.20 17.29
CA ILE A 187 -5.79 -11.49 16.75
C ILE A 187 -4.72 -11.34 17.84
N MET A 188 -4.75 -10.24 18.59
CA MET A 188 -3.77 -10.00 19.65
C MET A 188 -3.87 -11.01 20.81
N THR A 189 -5.09 -11.42 21.15
CA THR A 189 -5.33 -12.44 22.22
C THR A 189 -4.81 -13.80 21.78
N GLU A 190 -5.19 -14.24 20.57
CA GLU A 190 -4.80 -15.54 20.04
C GLU A 190 -3.28 -15.62 19.77
N ALA A 191 -2.69 -14.55 19.24
CA ALA A 191 -1.26 -14.49 19.03
C ALA A 191 -0.48 -14.60 20.34
N LYS A 192 -0.96 -13.93 21.41
CA LYS A 192 -0.33 -14.00 22.73
C LYS A 192 -0.48 -15.39 23.36
N SER A 193 -1.66 -16.03 23.22
CA SER A 193 -1.89 -17.35 23.80
C SER A 193 -1.08 -18.46 23.11
N ASN A 194 -0.73 -18.26 21.84
CA ASN A 194 0.02 -19.24 21.03
C ASN A 194 1.51 -18.85 20.83
N ASP A 195 1.98 -17.78 21.49
CA ASP A 195 3.35 -17.27 21.38
C ASP A 195 3.81 -17.03 19.94
N ILE A 196 2.93 -16.45 19.12
CA ILE A 196 3.21 -16.09 17.71
C ILE A 196 3.14 -14.58 17.50
N ASP A 197 3.84 -14.10 16.46
CA ASP A 197 3.74 -12.70 16.06
C ASP A 197 2.32 -12.40 15.53
N PRO A 198 1.59 -11.41 16.10
CA PRO A 198 0.25 -11.06 15.64
C PRO A 198 0.18 -10.54 14.20
N ALA A 199 1.31 -10.36 13.51
CA ALA A 199 1.38 -10.01 12.10
C ALA A 199 1.44 -11.23 11.16
N LEU A 200 1.56 -12.44 11.71
CA LEU A 200 1.48 -13.71 10.96
C LEU A 200 0.03 -14.11 10.79
#